data_26473fb2cf982736733dab43e97be169
#
_entry.id   26473fb2cf982736733dab43e97be169
#
_cell.length_a   1.000
_cell.length_b   1.000
_cell.length_c   1.000
_cell.angle_alpha   90.00
_cell.angle_beta   90.00
_cell.angle_gamma   90.00
#
_symmetry.space_group_name_H-M   'P 1'
#
loop_
_entity.id
_entity.type
_entity.pdbx_description
1 polymer ?
#
loop_
_entity_poly.entity_id
_entity_poly.type
_entity_poly.pdbx_seq_one_letter_code
_entity_poly.pdbx_strand_id
1 'polypeptide(L)'
;MGCDRMGTKLIYEKAYRISMNDNSEGRADIDIYVDGAKTDSGSGAGIYSEQLNAQISVPLGTHTSVLQTELMGIMLGARIIAEREIGSKSIRILTDSKSALLALDSCMVRSGLVWECRQTLKYVTQRNSVELCWIKGHSGNEGNERADEMAKRAARMPFWGLEPAITPSVALSNELVKQYTQRRHEQIWVKLSSCRHSRACMATPDRKLTKFYLSLSRDKLRKLVGFLTEHYQFNKHLHTIGVVTDPICRGCNEEEETAEYILRECPALVPTLCITQVHSNSWMG
;
A
#
# COMPACT_ATOMS: atom_id res chain seq x y z
N MET A 1 8.95 -13.56 -7.61
CA MET A 1 8.30 -13.71 -6.31
C MET A 1 6.79 -13.81 -6.54
N GLY A 2 6.12 -14.85 -6.03
CA GLY A 2 4.67 -14.96 -6.10
C GLY A 2 3.99 -13.97 -5.14
N CYS A 3 2.67 -13.79 -5.27
CA CYS A 3 1.85 -13.07 -4.29
C CYS A 3 0.85 -14.04 -3.66
N ASP A 4 0.30 -13.67 -2.50
CA ASP A 4 -0.73 -14.45 -1.78
C ASP A 4 -2.05 -14.44 -2.57
N ARG A 5 -2.04 -15.17 -3.68
CA ARG A 5 -3.17 -15.35 -4.57
C ARG A 5 -3.25 -16.80 -5.03
N MET A 6 -4.40 -17.38 -4.86
CA MET A 6 -4.72 -18.72 -5.35
C MET A 6 -5.93 -18.70 -6.27
N GLY A 7 -6.22 -19.82 -6.93
CA GLY A 7 -7.50 -19.99 -7.61
C GLY A 7 -8.66 -19.86 -6.62
N THR A 8 -9.77 -19.25 -7.06
CA THR A 8 -10.94 -19.05 -6.20
C THR A 8 -11.46 -20.40 -5.67
N LYS A 9 -11.61 -20.49 -4.35
CA LYS A 9 -12.30 -21.59 -3.68
C LYS A 9 -13.68 -21.13 -3.24
N LEU A 10 -14.70 -21.93 -3.48
CA LEU A 10 -16.05 -21.71 -2.97
C LEU A 10 -16.26 -22.58 -1.74
N ILE A 11 -16.77 -21.99 -0.68
CA ILE A 11 -17.04 -22.64 0.60
C ILE A 11 -18.50 -22.42 0.93
N TYR A 12 -19.27 -23.50 1.00
CA TYR A 12 -20.70 -23.45 1.31
C TYR A 12 -20.97 -23.65 2.81
N GLU A 13 -20.10 -24.40 3.50
CA GLU A 13 -20.22 -24.67 4.93
C GLU A 13 -18.92 -24.29 5.65
N LYS A 14 -19.08 -23.70 6.83
CA LYS A 14 -17.99 -23.39 7.76
C LYS A 14 -18.12 -24.32 8.97
N ALA A 15 -17.00 -24.88 9.39
CA ALA A 15 -16.95 -25.78 10.52
C ALA A 15 -16.93 -25.04 11.89
N TYR A 16 -16.73 -23.72 11.88
CA TYR A 16 -16.66 -22.84 13.05
C TYR A 16 -17.72 -21.74 12.97
N ARG A 17 -18.04 -21.16 14.12
CA ARG A 17 -18.94 -20.01 14.21
C ARG A 17 -18.16 -18.70 14.15
N ILE A 18 -18.79 -17.63 13.69
CA ILE A 18 -18.24 -16.27 13.72
C ILE A 18 -19.27 -15.34 14.35
N SER A 19 -18.87 -14.63 15.41
CA SER A 19 -19.63 -13.60 16.08
C SER A 19 -19.02 -12.23 15.79
N MET A 20 -19.80 -11.36 15.14
CA MET A 20 -19.38 -9.98 14.80
C MET A 20 -19.83 -8.97 15.84
N ASN A 21 -20.57 -9.38 16.85
CA ASN A 21 -20.94 -8.54 17.99
C ASN A 21 -19.85 -8.63 19.05
N ASP A 22 -19.72 -7.58 19.86
CA ASP A 22 -18.81 -7.61 20.99
C ASP A 22 -19.25 -8.72 21.97
N ASN A 23 -18.45 -9.75 22.06
CA ASN A 23 -18.72 -10.97 22.82
C ASN A 23 -17.68 -11.17 23.94
N SER A 24 -17.16 -10.06 24.46
CA SER A 24 -16.14 -10.06 25.52
C SER A 24 -16.64 -10.76 26.82
N GLU A 25 -17.95 -10.73 27.09
CA GLU A 25 -18.55 -11.30 28.30
C GLU A 25 -18.94 -12.79 28.20
N GLY A 26 -18.87 -13.39 27.01
CA GLY A 26 -19.16 -14.83 26.85
C GLY A 26 -18.14 -15.68 27.59
N ARG A 27 -18.55 -16.92 27.98
CA ARG A 27 -17.65 -17.88 28.61
C ARG A 27 -17.42 -19.09 27.74
N ALA A 28 -16.19 -19.56 27.68
CA ALA A 28 -15.78 -20.83 27.08
C ALA A 28 -14.78 -21.54 28.01
N ASP A 29 -14.44 -22.77 27.70
CA ASP A 29 -13.37 -23.46 28.42
C ASP A 29 -12.01 -22.82 28.18
N ILE A 30 -11.80 -22.27 26.96
CA ILE A 30 -10.53 -21.68 26.55
C ILE A 30 -10.81 -20.41 25.72
N ASP A 31 -10.24 -19.32 26.15
CA ASP A 31 -10.19 -18.06 25.43
C ASP A 31 -8.77 -17.80 24.91
N ILE A 32 -8.66 -17.52 23.62
CA ILE A 32 -7.39 -17.17 22.94
C ILE A 32 -7.54 -15.80 22.31
N TYR A 33 -6.83 -14.83 22.86
CA TYR A 33 -6.77 -13.48 22.32
C TYR A 33 -5.65 -13.40 21.29
N VAL A 34 -5.92 -12.81 20.15
CA VAL A 34 -4.95 -12.66 19.06
C VAL A 34 -4.99 -11.25 18.51
N ASP A 35 -3.82 -10.76 18.12
CA ASP A 35 -3.64 -9.44 17.52
C ASP A 35 -2.51 -9.45 16.51
N GLY A 36 -2.51 -8.46 15.61
CA GLY A 36 -1.51 -8.27 14.57
C GLY A 36 -0.98 -6.84 14.53
N ALA A 37 0.33 -6.68 14.69
CA ALA A 37 0.99 -5.38 14.61
C ALA A 37 1.92 -5.26 13.40
N LYS A 38 2.02 -4.02 12.88
CA LYS A 38 3.00 -3.64 11.87
C LYS A 38 3.62 -2.30 12.20
N THR A 39 4.95 -2.23 12.10
CA THR A 39 5.77 -1.04 12.25
C THR A 39 6.66 -0.86 11.01
N ASP A 40 7.43 0.22 10.96
CA ASP A 40 8.42 0.42 9.89
C ASP A 40 9.54 -0.62 9.94
N SER A 41 9.84 -1.18 11.13
CA SER A 41 10.90 -2.18 11.33
C SER A 41 10.46 -3.61 11.08
N GLY A 42 9.17 -3.90 11.11
CA GLY A 42 8.67 -5.26 10.92
C GLY A 42 7.19 -5.41 11.24
N SER A 43 6.75 -6.65 11.21
CA SER A 43 5.40 -7.05 11.55
C SER A 43 5.41 -8.28 12.45
N GLY A 44 4.34 -8.48 13.21
CA GLY A 44 4.25 -9.61 14.12
C GLY A 44 2.83 -9.95 14.51
N ALA A 45 2.64 -11.18 14.98
CA ALA A 45 1.42 -11.66 15.60
C ALA A 45 1.63 -11.91 17.08
N GLY A 46 0.63 -11.53 17.87
CA GLY A 46 0.56 -11.76 19.31
C GLY A 46 -0.55 -12.75 19.67
N ILE A 47 -0.28 -13.66 20.58
CA ILE A 47 -1.25 -14.63 21.08
C ILE A 47 -1.16 -14.64 22.60
N TYR A 48 -2.33 -14.52 23.23
CA TYR A 48 -2.46 -14.62 24.69
C TYR A 48 -3.60 -15.56 25.07
N SER A 49 -3.36 -16.46 26.01
CA SER A 49 -4.40 -17.27 26.63
C SER A 49 -3.99 -17.60 28.06
N GLU A 50 -4.81 -17.24 29.03
CA GLU A 50 -4.59 -17.56 30.44
C GLU A 50 -4.76 -19.07 30.66
N GLN A 51 -5.84 -19.66 30.16
CA GLN A 51 -6.15 -21.08 30.35
C GLN A 51 -5.10 -22.02 29.75
N LEU A 52 -4.40 -21.54 28.71
CA LEU A 52 -3.31 -22.29 28.09
C LEU A 52 -1.92 -21.90 28.63
N ASN A 53 -1.86 -20.92 29.53
CA ASN A 53 -0.60 -20.32 29.97
C ASN A 53 0.28 -19.95 28.73
N ALA A 54 -0.32 -19.30 27.74
CA ALA A 54 0.33 -18.95 26.49
C ALA A 54 0.50 -17.44 26.35
N GLN A 55 1.76 -17.00 26.13
CA GLN A 55 2.14 -15.63 25.81
C GLN A 55 3.16 -15.69 24.68
N ILE A 56 2.72 -15.52 23.45
CA ILE A 56 3.53 -15.81 22.28
C ILE A 56 3.63 -14.57 21.40
N SER A 57 4.85 -14.24 21.03
CA SER A 57 5.19 -13.17 20.08
C SER A 57 5.88 -13.78 18.87
N VAL A 58 5.28 -13.66 17.69
CA VAL A 58 5.80 -14.26 16.45
C VAL A 58 6.17 -13.18 15.45
N PRO A 59 7.47 -12.92 15.24
CA PRO A 59 7.91 -11.98 14.20
C PRO A 59 7.60 -12.54 12.80
N LEU A 60 7.16 -11.65 11.88
CA LEU A 60 6.71 -12.00 10.54
C LEU A 60 7.45 -11.22 9.43
N GLY A 61 8.56 -10.55 9.80
CA GLY A 61 9.36 -9.77 8.87
C GLY A 61 8.68 -8.49 8.39
N THR A 62 9.21 -7.88 7.33
CA THR A 62 8.78 -6.56 6.84
C THR A 62 7.69 -6.65 5.76
N HIS A 63 7.59 -7.79 5.07
CA HIS A 63 6.77 -7.96 3.87
C HIS A 63 5.37 -8.53 4.12
N THR A 64 4.86 -8.39 5.34
CA THR A 64 3.54 -8.85 5.75
C THR A 64 2.58 -7.66 5.92
N SER A 65 1.34 -7.79 5.49
CA SER A 65 0.30 -6.77 5.72
C SER A 65 -0.37 -6.96 7.07
N VAL A 66 -0.99 -5.91 7.63
CA VAL A 66 -1.73 -5.99 8.90
C VAL A 66 -2.78 -7.11 8.86
N LEU A 67 -3.58 -7.20 7.79
CA LEU A 67 -4.54 -8.30 7.66
C LEU A 67 -3.88 -9.69 7.76
N GLN A 68 -2.69 -9.85 7.18
CA GLN A 68 -1.96 -11.12 7.25
C GLN A 68 -1.42 -11.39 8.65
N THR A 69 -1.01 -10.37 9.43
CA THR A 69 -0.58 -10.55 10.81
C THR A 69 -1.72 -11.03 11.70
N GLU A 70 -2.92 -10.46 11.51
CA GLU A 70 -4.15 -10.87 12.20
C GLU A 70 -4.54 -12.32 11.89
N LEU A 71 -4.58 -12.67 10.59
CA LEU A 71 -4.87 -14.05 10.17
C LEU A 71 -3.85 -15.05 10.71
N MET A 72 -2.57 -14.65 10.79
CA MET A 72 -1.54 -15.48 11.41
C MET A 72 -1.78 -15.67 12.90
N GLY A 73 -2.18 -14.63 13.62
CA GLY A 73 -2.58 -14.76 15.03
C GLY A 73 -3.68 -15.79 15.22
N ILE A 74 -4.77 -15.71 14.43
CA ILE A 74 -5.88 -16.67 14.47
C ILE A 74 -5.40 -18.09 14.14
N MET A 75 -4.62 -18.24 13.08
CA MET A 75 -4.12 -19.55 12.66
C MET A 75 -3.18 -20.17 13.70
N LEU A 76 -2.28 -19.40 14.28
CA LEU A 76 -1.35 -19.88 15.30
C LEU A 76 -2.09 -20.20 16.61
N GLY A 77 -3.08 -19.40 17.01
CA GLY A 77 -3.95 -19.71 18.13
C GLY A 77 -4.65 -21.06 17.96
N ALA A 78 -5.18 -21.33 16.76
CA ALA A 78 -5.77 -22.63 16.44
C ALA A 78 -4.72 -23.77 16.42
N ARG A 79 -3.50 -23.52 15.94
CA ARG A 79 -2.42 -24.52 15.94
C ARG A 79 -2.00 -24.93 17.34
N ILE A 80 -1.98 -24.03 18.31
CA ILE A 80 -1.68 -24.36 19.71
C ILE A 80 -2.66 -25.42 20.23
N ILE A 81 -3.95 -25.30 19.90
CA ILE A 81 -4.97 -26.29 20.27
C ILE A 81 -4.69 -27.64 19.61
N ALA A 82 -4.35 -27.63 18.33
CA ALA A 82 -4.05 -28.84 17.57
C ALA A 82 -2.78 -29.55 18.09
N GLU A 83 -1.70 -28.81 18.32
CA GLU A 83 -0.40 -29.34 18.79
C GLU A 83 -0.46 -29.88 20.22
N ARG A 84 -1.31 -29.29 21.08
CA ARG A 84 -1.55 -29.79 22.44
C ARG A 84 -2.61 -30.88 22.50
N GLU A 85 -3.13 -31.33 21.36
CA GLU A 85 -4.14 -32.38 21.22
C GLU A 85 -5.41 -32.15 22.06
N ILE A 86 -5.77 -30.87 22.29
CA ILE A 86 -6.93 -30.49 23.09
C ILE A 86 -8.21 -30.92 22.38
N GLY A 87 -9.09 -31.59 23.09
CA GLY A 87 -10.38 -32.06 22.57
C GLY A 87 -11.54 -31.93 23.57
N SER A 88 -12.77 -31.98 23.06
CA SER A 88 -14.00 -31.86 23.80
C SER A 88 -14.15 -30.55 24.60
N LYS A 89 -13.62 -29.45 24.01
CA LYS A 89 -13.63 -28.11 24.62
C LYS A 89 -14.43 -27.13 23.80
N SER A 90 -14.99 -26.12 24.49
CA SER A 90 -15.50 -24.90 23.91
C SER A 90 -14.35 -23.89 23.85
N ILE A 91 -14.02 -23.41 22.65
CA ILE A 91 -12.86 -22.53 22.40
C ILE A 91 -13.34 -21.27 21.70
N ARG A 92 -12.97 -20.10 22.24
CA ARG A 92 -13.12 -18.82 21.54
C ARG A 92 -11.76 -18.30 21.11
N ILE A 93 -11.66 -17.84 19.89
CA ILE A 93 -10.54 -17.04 19.40
C ILE A 93 -11.06 -15.61 19.22
N LEU A 94 -10.51 -14.68 20.01
CA LEU A 94 -10.97 -13.32 20.12
C LEU A 94 -9.98 -12.38 19.42
N THR A 95 -10.49 -11.52 18.53
CA THR A 95 -9.70 -10.53 17.78
C THR A 95 -10.50 -9.24 17.61
N ASP A 96 -9.84 -8.10 17.53
CA ASP A 96 -10.48 -6.84 17.18
C ASP A 96 -10.48 -6.57 15.66
N SER A 97 -9.91 -7.47 14.88
CA SER A 97 -9.82 -7.37 13.41
C SER A 97 -11.10 -7.87 12.71
N LYS A 98 -12.07 -6.97 12.51
CA LYS A 98 -13.23 -7.27 11.66
C LYS A 98 -12.84 -7.74 10.25
N SER A 99 -11.75 -7.21 9.72
CA SER A 99 -11.27 -7.56 8.38
C SER A 99 -10.82 -9.02 8.29
N ALA A 100 -10.15 -9.54 9.32
CA ALA A 100 -9.74 -10.94 9.38
C ALA A 100 -10.97 -11.87 9.49
N LEU A 101 -11.91 -11.52 10.36
CA LEU A 101 -13.16 -12.29 10.50
C LEU A 101 -13.98 -12.30 9.21
N LEU A 102 -14.14 -11.15 8.53
CA LEU A 102 -14.84 -11.07 7.24
C LEU A 102 -14.13 -11.90 6.15
N ALA A 103 -12.80 -11.92 6.13
CA ALA A 103 -12.05 -12.75 5.20
C ALA A 103 -12.29 -14.27 5.46
N LEU A 104 -12.38 -14.64 6.74
CA LEU A 104 -12.71 -16.01 7.16
C LEU A 104 -14.20 -16.33 7.01
N ASP A 105 -15.07 -15.34 6.98
CA ASP A 105 -16.51 -15.49 6.77
C ASP A 105 -16.90 -15.63 5.29
N SER A 106 -16.12 -15.04 4.40
CA SER A 106 -16.41 -14.99 2.96
C SER A 106 -16.61 -16.39 2.35
N CYS A 107 -17.65 -16.60 1.56
CA CYS A 107 -17.81 -17.83 0.77
C CYS A 107 -16.79 -17.97 -0.36
N MET A 108 -16.14 -16.89 -0.77
CA MET A 108 -15.10 -16.87 -1.81
C MET A 108 -13.72 -16.62 -1.23
N VAL A 109 -12.84 -17.59 -1.35
CA VAL A 109 -11.44 -17.49 -0.87
C VAL A 109 -10.47 -17.44 -2.04
N ARG A 110 -9.62 -16.41 -2.06
CA ARG A 110 -8.58 -16.19 -3.08
C ARG A 110 -7.18 -16.05 -2.51
N SER A 111 -7.05 -15.97 -1.19
CA SER A 111 -5.78 -15.91 -0.47
C SER A 111 -5.39 -17.29 0.04
N GLY A 112 -4.15 -17.69 -0.20
CA GLY A 112 -3.57 -18.93 0.32
C GLY A 112 -3.58 -18.95 1.85
N LEU A 113 -3.21 -17.82 2.48
CA LEU A 113 -3.20 -17.69 3.93
C LEU A 113 -4.60 -17.85 4.54
N VAL A 114 -5.64 -17.22 3.96
CA VAL A 114 -7.03 -17.41 4.40
C VAL A 114 -7.43 -18.87 4.26
N TRP A 115 -7.03 -19.51 3.18
CA TRP A 115 -7.31 -20.95 2.97
C TRP A 115 -6.65 -21.81 4.03
N GLU A 116 -5.36 -21.63 4.30
CA GLU A 116 -4.61 -22.38 5.32
C GLU A 116 -5.21 -22.16 6.71
N CYS A 117 -5.54 -20.93 7.07
CA CYS A 117 -6.20 -20.62 8.34
C CYS A 117 -7.52 -21.38 8.48
N ARG A 118 -8.33 -21.42 7.43
CA ARG A 118 -9.58 -22.21 7.42
C ARG A 118 -9.34 -23.71 7.57
N GLN A 119 -8.32 -24.27 6.93
CA GLN A 119 -8.00 -25.69 7.07
C GLN A 119 -7.57 -26.00 8.51
N THR A 120 -6.77 -25.14 9.12
CA THR A 120 -6.37 -25.28 10.54
C THR A 120 -7.57 -25.22 11.47
N LEU A 121 -8.45 -24.23 11.29
CA LEU A 121 -9.70 -24.13 12.06
C LEU A 121 -10.59 -25.36 11.88
N LYS A 122 -10.77 -25.82 10.64
CA LYS A 122 -11.55 -27.04 10.34
C LYS A 122 -10.99 -28.26 11.04
N TYR A 123 -9.67 -28.39 11.12
CA TYR A 123 -9.03 -29.50 11.84
C TYR A 123 -9.35 -29.45 13.34
N VAL A 124 -9.23 -28.28 13.96
CA VAL A 124 -9.53 -28.10 15.40
C VAL A 124 -11.00 -28.37 15.71
N THR A 125 -11.91 -27.99 14.80
CA THR A 125 -13.37 -28.21 15.00
C THR A 125 -13.79 -29.67 14.89
N GLN A 126 -12.94 -30.57 14.42
CA GLN A 126 -13.26 -32.01 14.44
C GLN A 126 -13.40 -32.56 15.86
N ARG A 127 -12.74 -31.93 16.85
CA ARG A 127 -12.70 -32.40 18.24
C ARG A 127 -13.17 -31.36 19.25
N ASN A 128 -13.48 -30.14 18.82
CA ASN A 128 -13.84 -29.02 19.69
C ASN A 128 -14.97 -28.17 19.07
N SER A 129 -15.67 -27.42 19.91
CA SER A 129 -16.55 -26.34 19.46
C SER A 129 -15.69 -25.05 19.35
N VAL A 130 -15.56 -24.46 18.15
CA VAL A 130 -14.76 -23.28 17.93
C VAL A 130 -15.60 -22.10 17.47
N GLU A 131 -15.42 -20.96 18.12
CA GLU A 131 -16.05 -19.70 17.78
C GLU A 131 -14.98 -18.62 17.62
N LEU A 132 -15.03 -17.88 16.50
CA LEU A 132 -14.25 -16.67 16.27
C LEU A 132 -15.08 -15.47 16.70
N CYS A 133 -14.60 -14.69 17.66
CA CYS A 133 -15.34 -13.60 18.24
C CYS A 133 -14.66 -12.25 17.94
N TRP A 134 -15.46 -11.30 17.44
CA TRP A 134 -15.00 -9.93 17.41
C TRP A 134 -15.12 -9.31 18.81
N ILE A 135 -14.12 -8.57 19.19
CA ILE A 135 -14.13 -7.72 20.40
C ILE A 135 -13.72 -6.31 20.02
N LYS A 136 -14.13 -5.34 20.82
CA LYS A 136 -13.75 -3.95 20.60
C LYS A 136 -12.28 -3.73 21.00
N GLY A 137 -11.46 -3.24 20.08
CA GLY A 137 -10.08 -2.84 20.35
C GLY A 137 -9.99 -1.69 21.37
N HIS A 138 -8.96 -1.69 22.19
CA HIS A 138 -8.65 -0.65 23.18
C HIS A 138 -9.81 -0.31 24.12
N SER A 139 -10.58 -1.31 24.52
CA SER A 139 -11.77 -1.17 25.40
C SER A 139 -11.52 -1.57 26.85
N GLY A 140 -10.27 -1.78 27.27
CA GLY A 140 -9.92 -2.25 28.60
C GLY A 140 -10.03 -3.78 28.78
N ASN A 141 -10.17 -4.53 27.68
CA ASN A 141 -10.12 -6.00 27.74
C ASN A 141 -8.66 -6.44 27.93
N GLU A 142 -8.33 -6.93 29.13
CA GLU A 142 -6.96 -7.29 29.50
C GLU A 142 -6.34 -8.33 28.55
N GLY A 143 -7.11 -9.33 28.13
CA GLY A 143 -6.62 -10.36 27.21
C GLY A 143 -6.22 -9.78 25.85
N ASN A 144 -7.03 -8.84 25.31
CA ASN A 144 -6.73 -8.17 24.05
C ASN A 144 -5.52 -7.25 24.19
N GLU A 145 -5.42 -6.51 25.29
CA GLU A 145 -4.26 -5.62 25.52
C GLU A 145 -2.95 -6.42 25.61
N ARG A 146 -2.98 -7.58 26.24
CA ARG A 146 -1.81 -8.48 26.28
C ARG A 146 -1.47 -9.05 24.91
N ALA A 147 -2.45 -9.42 24.08
CA ALA A 147 -2.21 -9.86 22.71
C ALA A 147 -1.61 -8.74 21.86
N ASP A 148 -2.10 -7.51 21.98
CA ASP A 148 -1.56 -6.31 21.32
C ASP A 148 -0.10 -6.04 21.76
N GLU A 149 0.23 -6.12 23.06
CA GLU A 149 1.60 -6.03 23.53
C GLU A 149 2.52 -7.09 22.91
N MET A 150 2.05 -8.35 22.82
CA MET A 150 2.80 -9.43 22.21
C MET A 150 3.01 -9.18 20.71
N ALA A 151 1.98 -8.68 19.99
CA ALA A 151 2.08 -8.34 18.57
C ALA A 151 3.07 -7.19 18.32
N LYS A 152 2.97 -6.11 19.11
CA LYS A 152 3.89 -4.97 19.04
C LYS A 152 5.34 -5.36 19.38
N ARG A 153 5.50 -6.23 20.36
CA ARG A 153 6.81 -6.81 20.69
C ARG A 153 7.37 -7.60 19.52
N ALA A 154 6.56 -8.49 18.94
CA ALA A 154 6.93 -9.30 17.78
C ALA A 154 7.35 -8.45 16.57
N ALA A 155 6.62 -7.36 16.30
CA ALA A 155 6.93 -6.44 15.20
C ALA A 155 8.28 -5.73 15.33
N ARG A 156 8.84 -5.65 16.56
CA ARG A 156 10.15 -5.06 16.84
C ARG A 156 11.28 -6.09 16.97
N MET A 157 10.94 -7.38 17.04
CA MET A 157 11.93 -8.45 17.11
C MET A 157 12.61 -8.66 15.75
N PRO A 158 13.92 -8.98 15.74
CA PRO A 158 14.58 -9.37 14.51
C PRO A 158 13.94 -10.66 13.97
N PHE A 159 13.68 -10.67 12.67
CA PHE A 159 13.21 -11.86 11.98
C PHE A 159 14.39 -12.72 11.54
N TRP A 160 14.48 -13.93 12.07
CA TRP A 160 15.55 -14.88 11.75
C TRP A 160 15.02 -15.94 10.75
N GLY A 161 14.95 -15.58 9.49
CA GLY A 161 14.44 -16.49 8.48
C GLY A 161 14.52 -15.90 7.09
N LEU A 162 14.04 -16.67 6.11
CA LEU A 162 13.92 -16.18 4.73
C LEU A 162 12.71 -15.24 4.64
N GLU A 163 12.95 -14.02 4.19
CA GLU A 163 11.86 -13.11 3.84
C GLU A 163 11.41 -13.32 2.38
N PRO A 164 10.12 -13.26 2.12
CA PRO A 164 9.03 -13.00 3.05
C PRO A 164 8.66 -14.24 3.88
N ALA A 165 8.42 -14.05 5.19
CA ALA A 165 7.91 -15.12 6.08
C ALA A 165 6.57 -15.69 5.62
N ILE A 166 5.74 -14.83 5.06
CA ILE A 166 4.46 -15.18 4.43
C ILE A 166 4.48 -14.58 3.03
N THR A 167 3.93 -15.29 2.06
CA THR A 167 3.78 -14.76 0.70
C THR A 167 3.07 -13.41 0.71
N PRO A 168 3.67 -12.32 0.17
CA PRO A 168 3.11 -10.98 0.25
C PRO A 168 1.71 -10.88 -0.35
N SER A 169 0.84 -10.08 0.25
CA SER A 169 -0.49 -9.82 -0.30
C SER A 169 -0.39 -9.18 -1.71
N VAL A 170 -1.44 -9.36 -2.52
CA VAL A 170 -1.51 -8.74 -3.87
C VAL A 170 -1.35 -7.21 -3.78
N ALA A 171 -1.95 -6.58 -2.76
CA ALA A 171 -1.86 -5.14 -2.56
C ALA A 171 -0.41 -4.70 -2.27
N LEU A 172 0.28 -5.40 -1.37
CA LEU A 172 1.68 -5.12 -1.05
C LEU A 172 2.59 -5.38 -2.26
N SER A 173 2.39 -6.49 -2.96
CA SER A 173 3.16 -6.81 -4.18
C SER A 173 3.01 -5.73 -5.26
N ASN A 174 1.80 -5.24 -5.50
CA ASN A 174 1.54 -4.15 -6.43
C ASN A 174 2.22 -2.84 -6.00
N GLU A 175 2.21 -2.52 -4.71
CA GLU A 175 2.88 -1.31 -4.19
C GLU A 175 4.40 -1.42 -4.34
N LEU A 176 5.00 -2.56 -4.02
CA LEU A 176 6.44 -2.81 -4.21
C LEU A 176 6.85 -2.69 -5.68
N VAL A 177 6.07 -3.28 -6.61
CA VAL A 177 6.31 -3.15 -8.05
C VAL A 177 6.21 -1.69 -8.49
N LYS A 178 5.20 -0.96 -8.01
CA LYS A 178 5.04 0.47 -8.33
C LYS A 178 6.21 1.30 -7.83
N GLN A 179 6.66 1.09 -6.59
CA GLN A 179 7.82 1.78 -6.01
C GLN A 179 9.11 1.45 -6.78
N TYR A 180 9.35 0.18 -7.11
CA TYR A 180 10.48 -0.23 -7.93
C TYR A 180 10.46 0.43 -9.31
N THR A 181 9.30 0.42 -9.98
CA THR A 181 9.13 1.02 -11.30
C THR A 181 9.37 2.54 -11.25
N GLN A 182 8.85 3.21 -10.22
CA GLN A 182 9.04 4.64 -10.04
C GLN A 182 10.52 4.98 -9.85
N ARG A 183 11.21 4.31 -8.92
CA ARG A 183 12.66 4.49 -8.68
C ARG A 183 13.48 4.21 -9.94
N ARG A 184 13.14 3.15 -10.68
CA ARG A 184 13.83 2.80 -11.92
C ARG A 184 13.64 3.86 -12.99
N HIS A 185 12.41 4.40 -13.10
CA HIS A 185 12.11 5.48 -14.03
C HIS A 185 12.88 6.77 -13.69
N GLU A 186 12.93 7.14 -12.41
CA GLU A 186 13.73 8.29 -11.95
C GLU A 186 15.22 8.11 -12.26
N GLN A 187 15.78 6.93 -11.99
CA GLN A 187 17.18 6.64 -12.32
C GLN A 187 17.49 6.74 -13.80
N ILE A 188 16.58 6.27 -14.66
CA ILE A 188 16.72 6.37 -16.11
C ILE A 188 16.62 7.84 -16.53
N TRP A 189 15.61 8.56 -16.00
CA TRP A 189 15.37 9.97 -16.34
C TRP A 189 16.59 10.85 -16.08
N VAL A 190 17.19 10.72 -14.89
CA VAL A 190 18.39 11.49 -14.52
C VAL A 190 19.59 11.17 -15.41
N LYS A 191 19.74 9.90 -15.85
CA LYS A 191 20.89 9.43 -16.64
C LYS A 191 20.74 9.65 -18.14
N LEU A 192 19.57 10.04 -18.65
CA LEU A 192 19.38 10.31 -20.07
C LEU A 192 20.29 11.43 -20.54
N SER A 193 21.06 11.23 -21.59
CA SER A 193 21.84 12.27 -22.27
C SER A 193 20.98 13.18 -23.14
N SER A 194 19.87 12.64 -23.66
CA SER A 194 18.83 13.37 -24.42
C SER A 194 17.83 14.09 -23.52
N CYS A 195 16.90 14.82 -24.11
CA CYS A 195 15.82 15.52 -23.41
C CYS A 195 16.31 16.51 -22.34
N ARG A 196 17.44 17.18 -22.58
CA ARG A 196 18.09 18.09 -21.63
C ARG A 196 17.14 19.19 -21.15
N HIS A 197 16.43 19.85 -22.07
CA HIS A 197 15.48 20.90 -21.76
C HIS A 197 14.28 20.37 -20.93
N SER A 198 13.67 19.27 -21.35
CA SER A 198 12.57 18.64 -20.58
C SER A 198 12.99 18.25 -19.15
N ARG A 199 14.24 17.83 -18.94
CA ARG A 199 14.77 17.52 -17.60
C ARG A 199 15.00 18.77 -16.75
N ALA A 200 15.37 19.90 -17.37
CA ALA A 200 15.45 21.17 -16.66
C ALA A 200 14.08 21.66 -16.20
N CYS A 201 13.02 21.42 -17.00
CA CYS A 201 11.65 21.76 -16.67
C CYS A 201 10.99 20.78 -15.69
N MET A 202 11.39 19.50 -15.72
CA MET A 202 10.82 18.42 -14.91
C MET A 202 11.94 17.61 -14.25
N ALA A 203 12.24 17.90 -13.00
CA ALA A 203 13.31 17.22 -12.25
C ALA A 203 13.06 15.71 -12.12
N THR A 204 11.80 15.30 -11.95
CA THR A 204 11.40 13.90 -11.84
C THR A 204 10.10 13.64 -12.61
N PRO A 205 9.90 12.40 -13.12
CA PRO A 205 8.62 11.99 -13.68
C PRO A 205 7.49 12.04 -12.64
N ASP A 206 6.41 12.78 -12.91
CA ASP A 206 5.26 12.93 -12.04
C ASP A 206 3.99 12.41 -12.72
N ARG A 207 3.31 11.45 -12.07
CA ARG A 207 2.06 10.89 -12.57
C ARG A 207 0.87 11.85 -12.51
N LYS A 208 0.82 12.74 -11.52
CA LYS A 208 -0.27 13.73 -11.40
C LYS A 208 -0.14 14.74 -12.53
N LEU A 209 1.08 15.23 -12.74
CA LEU A 209 1.40 16.14 -13.81
C LEU A 209 1.13 15.52 -15.19
N THR A 210 1.50 14.25 -15.39
CA THR A 210 1.21 13.51 -16.62
C THR A 210 -0.30 13.38 -16.86
N LYS A 211 -1.09 13.07 -15.84
CA LYS A 211 -2.55 13.01 -15.95
C LYS A 211 -3.14 14.37 -16.31
N PHE A 212 -2.65 15.43 -15.70
CA PHE A 212 -3.05 16.81 -16.04
C PHE A 212 -2.75 17.11 -17.51
N TYR A 213 -1.53 16.82 -17.98
CA TYR A 213 -1.17 17.06 -19.40
C TYR A 213 -2.07 16.29 -20.36
N LEU A 214 -2.34 15.01 -20.06
CA LEU A 214 -3.22 14.18 -20.89
C LEU A 214 -4.70 14.61 -20.85
N SER A 215 -5.12 15.42 -19.88
CA SER A 215 -6.47 16.01 -19.84
C SER A 215 -6.64 17.26 -20.67
N LEU A 216 -5.53 17.84 -21.16
CA LEU A 216 -5.56 19.02 -22.02
C LEU A 216 -6.12 18.70 -23.41
N SER A 217 -6.72 19.71 -24.06
CA SER A 217 -7.06 19.59 -25.46
C SER A 217 -5.81 19.35 -26.32
N ARG A 218 -5.97 18.69 -27.47
CA ARG A 218 -4.86 18.36 -28.37
C ARG A 218 -3.96 19.57 -28.70
N ASP A 219 -4.56 20.73 -28.92
CA ASP A 219 -3.80 21.96 -29.25
C ASP A 219 -3.00 22.47 -28.06
N LYS A 220 -3.59 22.47 -26.84
CA LYS A 220 -2.90 22.85 -25.62
C LYS A 220 -1.75 21.87 -25.31
N LEU A 221 -2.01 20.58 -25.42
CA LEU A 221 -0.99 19.55 -25.20
C LEU A 221 0.17 19.67 -26.19
N ARG A 222 -0.12 19.89 -27.48
CA ARG A 222 0.90 20.08 -28.52
C ARG A 222 1.80 21.29 -28.21
N LYS A 223 1.22 22.43 -27.82
CA LYS A 223 1.97 23.62 -27.41
C LYS A 223 2.83 23.33 -26.19
N LEU A 224 2.24 22.73 -25.15
CA LEU A 224 2.96 22.37 -23.92
C LEU A 224 4.14 21.44 -24.19
N VAL A 225 3.95 20.38 -24.96
CA VAL A 225 5.03 19.45 -25.34
C VAL A 225 6.10 20.18 -26.13
N GLY A 226 5.73 21.07 -27.06
CA GLY A 226 6.66 21.91 -27.80
C GLY A 226 7.52 22.80 -26.89
N PHE A 227 6.91 23.40 -25.88
CA PHE A 227 7.64 24.19 -24.86
C PHE A 227 8.56 23.30 -24.02
N LEU A 228 8.09 22.17 -23.52
CA LEU A 228 8.87 21.24 -22.68
C LEU A 228 10.05 20.60 -23.42
N THR A 229 9.99 20.49 -24.74
CA THR A 229 11.03 19.87 -25.55
C THR A 229 11.88 20.88 -26.33
N GLU A 230 11.51 22.15 -26.32
CA GLU A 230 12.01 23.21 -27.21
C GLU A 230 11.74 22.96 -28.72
N HIS A 231 10.99 21.93 -29.05
CA HIS A 231 10.61 21.62 -30.44
C HIS A 231 9.30 22.31 -30.82
N TYR A 232 9.27 23.64 -30.68
CA TYR A 232 8.13 24.47 -31.07
C TYR A 232 8.60 25.53 -32.10
N GLN A 233 7.70 26.40 -32.54
CA GLN A 233 8.00 27.45 -33.52
C GLN A 233 8.78 28.62 -32.94
N PHE A 234 9.79 28.36 -32.10
CA PHE A 234 10.75 29.35 -31.61
C PHE A 234 11.82 29.58 -32.67
N ASN A 235 12.26 30.83 -32.86
CA ASN A 235 13.27 31.14 -33.86
C ASN A 235 14.58 30.38 -33.63
N LYS A 236 14.97 30.13 -32.38
CA LYS A 236 16.13 29.27 -32.07
C LYS A 236 15.99 27.87 -32.67
N HIS A 237 14.84 27.22 -32.46
CA HIS A 237 14.58 25.91 -33.02
C HIS A 237 14.49 25.95 -34.56
N LEU A 238 13.74 26.93 -35.12
CA LEU A 238 13.58 27.09 -36.56
C LEU A 238 14.90 27.35 -37.25
N HIS A 239 15.79 28.14 -36.63
CA HIS A 239 17.16 28.39 -37.12
C HIS A 239 17.98 27.08 -37.09
N THR A 240 17.91 26.31 -36.00
CA THR A 240 18.65 25.04 -35.89
C THR A 240 18.26 24.05 -37.00
N ILE A 241 17.00 24.04 -37.42
CA ILE A 241 16.51 23.15 -38.50
C ILE A 241 16.54 23.84 -39.89
N GLY A 242 17.11 25.02 -40.01
CA GLY A 242 17.34 25.70 -41.29
C GLY A 242 16.10 26.36 -41.91
N VAL A 243 15.04 26.62 -41.14
CA VAL A 243 13.81 27.25 -41.61
C VAL A 243 13.90 28.78 -41.60
N VAL A 244 14.61 29.37 -40.64
CA VAL A 244 14.87 30.79 -40.52
C VAL A 244 16.37 31.06 -40.45
N THR A 245 16.79 32.25 -40.83
CA THR A 245 18.20 32.66 -40.84
C THR A 245 18.64 33.26 -39.51
N ASP A 246 17.70 33.74 -38.68
CA ASP A 246 17.99 34.48 -37.46
C ASP A 246 17.31 33.80 -36.26
N PRO A 247 18.05 33.40 -35.19
CA PRO A 247 17.49 32.80 -33.99
C PRO A 247 16.88 33.81 -33.02
N ILE A 248 17.02 35.13 -33.26
CA ILE A 248 16.64 36.19 -32.31
C ILE A 248 15.11 36.28 -32.12
N CYS A 249 14.72 36.68 -30.94
CA CYS A 249 13.31 36.80 -30.54
C CYS A 249 12.58 37.83 -31.41
N ARG A 250 11.53 37.43 -32.08
CA ARG A 250 10.71 38.26 -32.94
C ARG A 250 9.89 39.32 -32.19
N GLY A 251 9.80 39.20 -30.85
CA GLY A 251 9.03 40.11 -30.00
C GLY A 251 9.85 41.30 -29.49
N CYS A 252 11.07 41.07 -29.02
CA CYS A 252 11.95 42.10 -28.46
C CYS A 252 13.21 42.37 -29.27
N ASN A 253 13.65 41.46 -30.12
CA ASN A 253 14.89 41.53 -30.91
C ASN A 253 16.20 41.61 -30.08
N GLU A 254 16.18 41.10 -28.82
CA GLU A 254 17.34 41.20 -27.92
C GLU A 254 18.13 39.90 -27.85
N GLU A 255 17.50 38.78 -27.59
CA GLU A 255 18.13 37.49 -27.33
C GLU A 255 17.53 36.35 -28.18
N GLU A 256 18.17 35.19 -28.21
CA GLU A 256 17.66 33.99 -28.91
C GLU A 256 16.28 33.59 -28.42
N GLU A 257 15.34 33.34 -29.32
CA GLU A 257 13.97 32.96 -29.01
C GLU A 257 13.90 31.48 -28.55
N THR A 258 14.13 31.26 -27.27
CA THR A 258 13.97 29.96 -26.60
C THR A 258 12.70 29.93 -25.77
N ALA A 259 12.25 28.73 -25.38
CA ALA A 259 11.09 28.59 -24.47
C ALA A 259 11.36 29.24 -23.11
N GLU A 260 12.57 29.11 -22.58
CA GLU A 260 12.98 29.69 -21.29
C GLU A 260 13.00 31.23 -21.37
N TYR A 261 13.65 31.78 -22.38
CA TYR A 261 13.71 33.22 -22.57
C TYR A 261 12.31 33.86 -22.67
N ILE A 262 11.45 33.27 -23.51
CA ILE A 262 10.08 33.78 -23.71
C ILE A 262 9.27 33.76 -22.40
N LEU A 263 9.42 32.72 -21.58
CA LEU A 263 8.62 32.57 -20.35
C LEU A 263 9.13 33.40 -19.17
N ARG A 264 10.44 33.72 -19.14
CA ARG A 264 11.06 34.33 -17.96
C ARG A 264 11.63 35.73 -18.17
N GLU A 265 12.12 36.03 -19.35
CA GLU A 265 13.04 37.14 -19.57
C GLU A 265 12.59 38.10 -20.67
N CYS A 266 11.82 37.64 -21.67
CA CYS A 266 11.44 38.47 -22.81
C CYS A 266 10.61 39.70 -22.38
N PRO A 267 11.11 40.96 -22.55
CA PRO A 267 10.39 42.14 -22.10
C PRO A 267 9.10 42.41 -22.89
N ALA A 268 8.94 41.82 -24.07
CA ALA A 268 7.71 41.91 -24.85
C ALA A 268 6.58 41.06 -24.32
N LEU A 269 6.87 40.00 -23.55
CA LEU A 269 5.89 39.01 -23.10
C LEU A 269 5.76 38.88 -21.58
N VAL A 270 6.82 39.11 -20.82
CA VAL A 270 6.81 39.02 -19.33
C VAL A 270 5.71 39.89 -18.69
N PRO A 271 5.45 41.14 -19.14
CA PRO A 271 4.36 41.93 -18.57
C PRO A 271 2.98 41.30 -18.76
N THR A 272 2.76 40.62 -19.89
CA THR A 272 1.48 39.95 -20.21
C THR A 272 1.28 38.68 -19.36
N LEU A 273 2.36 37.95 -19.09
CA LEU A 273 2.32 36.72 -18.25
C LEU A 273 2.10 37.06 -16.77
N CYS A 274 2.68 38.12 -16.25
CA CYS A 274 2.45 38.56 -14.88
C CYS A 274 0.99 38.98 -14.63
N ILE A 275 0.32 39.59 -15.57
CA ILE A 275 -1.09 40.02 -15.48
C ILE A 275 -2.01 38.79 -15.40
N THR A 276 -1.73 37.73 -16.13
CA THR A 276 -2.53 36.50 -16.09
C THR A 276 -2.39 35.70 -14.79
N GLN A 277 -1.25 35.78 -14.09
CA GLN A 277 -1.07 35.16 -12.78
C GLN A 277 -1.85 35.88 -11.64
N VAL A 278 -2.00 37.21 -11.72
CA VAL A 278 -2.76 37.97 -10.72
C VAL A 278 -4.26 37.66 -10.80
N HIS A 279 -4.79 37.37 -11.98
CA HIS A 279 -6.21 36.99 -12.13
C HIS A 279 -6.53 35.54 -11.76
N SER A 280 -5.55 34.63 -11.72
CA SER A 280 -5.78 33.25 -11.31
C SER A 280 -5.80 33.03 -9.79
N ASN A 281 -5.24 33.96 -9.01
CA ASN A 281 -5.24 33.90 -7.54
C ASN A 281 -6.52 34.50 -6.89
N SER A 282 -7.43 35.08 -7.66
CA SER A 282 -8.69 35.66 -7.12
C SER A 282 -9.87 34.66 -7.05
N TRP A 283 -9.64 33.36 -7.34
CA TRP A 283 -10.69 32.32 -7.31
C TRP A 283 -10.45 31.22 -6.26
N MET A 284 -9.57 31.45 -5.26
CA MET A 284 -9.49 30.62 -4.05
C MET A 284 -9.72 31.50 -2.82
N GLY A 285 -10.98 31.80 -2.59
CA GLY A 285 -11.53 32.37 -1.38
C GLY A 285 -12.71 31.54 -0.95
#